data_0ffcff353fbd292dc331ae67c28598cf
#
_entry.id   0ffcff353fbd292dc331ae67c28598cf
#
_cell.length_a   1.000
_cell.length_b   1.000
_cell.length_c   1.000
_cell.angle_alpha   90.00
_cell.angle_beta   90.00
_cell.angle_gamma   90.00
#
_symmetry.space_group_name_H-M   'P 1'
#
loop_
_entity.id
_entity.type
_entity.pdbx_description
1 polymer ?
#
loop_
_entity_poly.entity_id
_entity_poly.type
_entity_poly.pdbx_seq_one_letter_code
_entity_poly.pdbx_strand_id
1 'polypeptide(L)'
;MRFHFPIIIIDEDFRSENASGLGIRALAEALEKEGLDVLGVTSYGDLTSFAQQQSRASAFILSIDDEELALEPEETLADLRAFVGEIRHKNAEIPIFLHGETRTSRHIPNDILRELHGFIHMFE
;
A
#
# COMPACT_ATOMS: atom_id res chain seq x y z
N MET A 1 -15.39 5.09 -23.56
CA MET A 1 -15.61 4.77 -22.14
C MET A 1 -14.32 4.27 -21.53
N ARG A 2 -13.89 4.90 -20.48
CA ARG A 2 -12.70 4.46 -19.77
C ARG A 2 -13.09 3.56 -18.62
N PHE A 3 -12.47 2.40 -18.56
CA PHE A 3 -12.56 1.57 -17.37
C PHE A 3 -11.45 2.01 -16.42
N HIS A 4 -11.87 2.58 -15.30
CA HIS A 4 -10.94 2.95 -14.25
C HIS A 4 -10.99 1.89 -13.15
N PHE A 5 -9.96 1.07 -13.11
CA PHE A 5 -9.78 0.22 -11.97
C PHE A 5 -9.12 1.06 -10.87
N PRO A 6 -9.59 0.96 -9.64
CA PRO A 6 -9.07 1.82 -8.59
C PRO A 6 -7.63 1.49 -8.22
N ILE A 7 -6.90 2.51 -7.78
CA ILE A 7 -5.67 2.33 -7.03
C ILE A 7 -6.09 2.05 -5.60
N ILE A 8 -5.63 0.94 -5.04
CA ILE A 8 -5.98 0.56 -3.68
C ILE A 8 -4.85 0.98 -2.74
N ILE A 9 -5.17 1.83 -1.78
CA ILE A 9 -4.23 2.28 -0.75
C ILE A 9 -4.57 1.56 0.54
N ILE A 10 -3.60 0.88 1.13
CA ILE A 10 -3.77 0.20 2.41
C ILE A 10 -2.92 0.90 3.45
N ASP A 11 -3.56 1.57 4.39
CA ASP A 11 -2.90 2.32 5.44
C ASP A 11 -3.82 2.34 6.66
N GLU A 12 -3.35 1.82 7.79
CA GLU A 12 -4.16 1.78 9.01
C GLU A 12 -4.56 3.16 9.51
N ASP A 13 -3.79 4.19 9.15
CA ASP A 13 -4.07 5.58 9.50
C ASP A 13 -4.90 6.33 8.45
N PHE A 14 -5.38 5.64 7.41
CA PHE A 14 -6.06 6.31 6.30
C PHE A 14 -7.24 7.21 6.77
N ARG A 15 -7.93 6.81 7.82
CA ARG A 15 -9.05 7.57 8.37
C ARG A 15 -8.71 8.33 9.64
N SER A 16 -7.44 8.30 10.05
CA SER A 16 -6.99 8.97 11.27
C SER A 16 -6.79 10.47 11.04
N GLU A 17 -6.96 11.25 12.09
CA GLU A 17 -6.76 12.70 12.05
C GLU A 17 -5.30 13.10 12.36
N ASN A 18 -4.41 12.13 12.49
CA ASN A 18 -3.00 12.40 12.74
C ASN A 18 -2.27 12.78 11.44
N ALA A 19 -0.98 13.13 11.55
CA ALA A 19 -0.17 13.54 10.42
C ALA A 19 -0.07 12.46 9.34
N SER A 20 0.05 11.20 9.74
CA SER A 20 0.09 10.07 8.81
C SER A 20 -1.20 9.97 7.99
N GLY A 21 -2.35 10.06 8.64
CA GLY A 21 -3.65 10.00 7.97
C GLY A 21 -3.86 11.17 7.02
N LEU A 22 -3.49 12.37 7.45
CA LEU A 22 -3.58 13.56 6.58
C LEU A 22 -2.66 13.43 5.37
N GLY A 23 -1.44 12.91 5.56
CA GLY A 23 -0.48 12.73 4.48
C GLY A 23 -0.95 11.73 3.43
N ILE A 24 -1.45 10.57 3.86
CA ILE A 24 -1.91 9.55 2.92
C ILE A 24 -3.18 9.98 2.18
N ARG A 25 -4.07 10.72 2.83
CA ARG A 25 -5.25 11.27 2.15
C ARG A 25 -4.88 12.35 1.16
N ALA A 26 -3.84 13.14 1.44
CA ALA A 26 -3.33 14.12 0.49
C ALA A 26 -2.78 13.45 -0.77
N LEU A 27 -2.09 12.31 -0.62
CA LEU A 27 -1.65 11.51 -1.75
C LEU A 27 -2.86 11.00 -2.55
N ALA A 28 -3.87 10.48 -1.87
CA ALA A 28 -5.08 10.00 -2.53
C ALA A 28 -5.76 11.11 -3.35
N GLU A 29 -5.89 12.31 -2.76
CA GLU A 29 -6.48 13.46 -3.44
C GLU A 29 -5.66 13.88 -4.66
N ALA A 30 -4.34 13.85 -4.56
CA ALA A 30 -3.47 14.18 -5.68
C ALA A 30 -3.68 13.21 -6.85
N LEU A 31 -3.82 11.91 -6.56
CA LEU A 31 -4.09 10.91 -7.58
C LEU A 31 -5.47 11.10 -8.21
N GLU A 32 -6.46 11.43 -7.39
CA GLU A 32 -7.82 11.69 -7.90
C GLU A 32 -7.87 12.91 -8.81
N LYS A 33 -7.07 13.94 -8.53
CA LYS A 33 -6.96 15.12 -9.39
C LYS A 33 -6.35 14.78 -10.75
N GLU A 34 -5.57 13.73 -10.83
CA GLU A 34 -5.02 13.24 -12.10
C GLU A 34 -6.00 12.34 -12.87
N GLY A 35 -7.21 12.19 -12.37
CA GLY A 35 -8.24 11.40 -13.02
C GLY A 35 -8.24 9.92 -12.64
N LEU A 36 -7.54 9.54 -11.58
CA LEU A 36 -7.47 8.17 -11.12
C LEU A 36 -8.49 7.94 -10.01
N ASP A 37 -9.12 6.77 -10.00
CA ASP A 37 -9.98 6.37 -8.90
C ASP A 37 -9.12 5.77 -7.80
N VAL A 38 -9.39 6.14 -6.55
CA VAL A 38 -8.65 5.67 -5.39
C VAL A 38 -9.59 5.09 -4.36
N LEU A 39 -9.23 3.92 -3.85
CA LEU A 39 -9.94 3.30 -2.73
C LEU A 39 -8.97 3.16 -1.57
N GLY A 40 -9.29 3.77 -0.43
CA GLY A 40 -8.50 3.64 0.79
C GLY A 40 -9.12 2.61 1.72
N VAL A 41 -8.31 1.70 2.23
CA VAL A 41 -8.71 0.74 3.25
C VAL A 41 -7.73 0.79 4.41
N THR A 42 -8.20 0.44 5.61
CA THR A 42 -7.42 0.59 6.82
C THR A 42 -6.72 -0.70 7.26
N SER A 43 -7.04 -1.84 6.66
CA SER A 43 -6.42 -3.10 7.03
C SER A 43 -6.34 -4.07 5.86
N TYR A 44 -5.40 -5.00 5.96
CA TYR A 44 -5.27 -6.08 4.99
C TYR A 44 -6.47 -7.02 5.00
N GLY A 45 -7.10 -7.20 6.17
CA GLY A 45 -8.30 -8.02 6.29
C GLY A 45 -9.45 -7.47 5.47
N ASP A 46 -9.65 -6.16 5.53
CA ASP A 46 -10.66 -5.46 4.73
C ASP A 46 -10.39 -5.65 3.24
N LEU A 47 -9.11 -5.59 2.86
CA LEU A 47 -8.73 -5.78 1.47
C LEU A 47 -9.00 -7.21 0.98
N THR A 48 -8.72 -8.21 1.80
CA THR A 48 -8.96 -9.61 1.42
C THR A 48 -10.43 -9.82 1.06
N SER A 49 -11.32 -9.32 1.90
CA SER A 49 -12.75 -9.38 1.64
C SER A 49 -13.12 -8.62 0.36
N PHE A 50 -12.54 -7.45 0.18
CA PHE A 50 -12.80 -6.60 -0.98
C PHE A 50 -12.23 -7.19 -2.27
N ALA A 51 -11.01 -7.74 -2.21
CA ALA A 51 -10.35 -8.32 -3.37
C ALA A 51 -11.05 -9.56 -3.91
N GLN A 52 -11.75 -10.29 -3.05
CA GLN A 52 -12.57 -11.41 -3.50
C GLN A 52 -13.77 -10.93 -4.32
N GLN A 53 -14.26 -9.74 -4.04
CA GLN A 53 -15.40 -9.14 -4.74
C GLN A 53 -14.97 -8.34 -5.97
N GLN A 54 -13.80 -7.72 -5.89
CA GLN A 54 -13.27 -6.92 -7.00
C GLN A 54 -11.86 -7.41 -7.36
N SER A 55 -11.81 -8.30 -8.32
CA SER A 55 -10.54 -8.90 -8.77
C SER A 55 -9.65 -7.93 -9.56
N ARG A 56 -10.03 -6.66 -9.67
CA ARG A 56 -9.35 -5.71 -10.55
C ARG A 56 -8.98 -4.43 -9.83
N ALA A 57 -7.67 -4.19 -9.74
CA ALA A 57 -7.11 -2.94 -9.29
C ALA A 57 -6.08 -2.50 -10.33
N SER A 58 -5.84 -1.21 -10.47
CA SER A 58 -4.80 -0.72 -11.38
C SER A 58 -3.43 -0.72 -10.72
N ALA A 59 -3.38 -0.58 -9.40
CA ALA A 59 -2.15 -0.59 -8.61
C ALA A 59 -2.48 -0.74 -7.13
N PHE A 60 -1.47 -1.10 -6.35
CA PHE A 60 -1.56 -1.12 -4.88
C PHE A 60 -0.52 -0.19 -4.30
N ILE A 61 -0.91 0.56 -3.28
CA ILE A 61 0.00 1.34 -2.45
C ILE A 61 -0.15 0.81 -1.03
N LEU A 62 0.90 0.21 -0.52
CA LEU A 62 0.94 -0.41 0.81
C LEU A 62 1.74 0.48 1.73
N SER A 63 1.15 0.92 2.84
CA SER A 63 1.88 1.69 3.83
C SER A 63 2.50 0.78 4.86
N ILE A 64 3.71 1.10 5.26
CA ILE A 64 4.40 0.40 6.34
C ILE A 64 4.59 1.37 7.50
N ASP A 65 4.26 0.92 8.70
CA ASP A 65 4.43 1.70 9.91
C ASP A 65 5.85 1.52 10.43
N ASP A 66 6.59 2.63 10.51
CA ASP A 66 7.98 2.61 10.96
C ASP A 66 8.11 2.15 12.41
N GLU A 67 7.16 2.51 13.28
CA GLU A 67 7.16 2.04 14.67
C GLU A 67 6.93 0.54 14.76
N GLU A 68 5.96 0.00 14.02
CA GLU A 68 5.72 -1.44 14.00
C GLU A 68 6.92 -2.19 13.47
N LEU A 69 7.54 -1.67 12.42
CA LEU A 69 8.73 -2.29 11.87
C LEU A 69 9.88 -2.28 12.86
N ALA A 70 10.02 -1.22 13.66
CA ALA A 70 11.06 -1.13 14.67
C ALA A 70 10.80 -2.06 15.87
N LEU A 71 9.54 -2.17 16.30
CA LEU A 71 9.16 -2.96 17.47
C LEU A 71 8.97 -4.44 17.16
N GLU A 72 8.40 -4.75 16.02
CA GLU A 72 8.06 -6.11 15.61
C GLU A 72 8.46 -6.35 14.16
N PRO A 73 9.78 -6.29 13.85
CA PRO A 73 10.21 -6.35 12.45
C PRO A 73 9.87 -7.67 11.77
N GLU A 74 10.00 -8.79 12.46
CA GLU A 74 9.75 -10.10 11.86
C GLU A 74 8.28 -10.28 11.49
N GLU A 75 7.39 -9.90 12.40
CA GLU A 75 5.95 -10.00 12.17
C GLU A 75 5.49 -9.04 11.10
N THR A 76 5.94 -7.79 11.16
CA THR A 76 5.58 -6.76 10.19
C THR A 76 6.01 -7.16 8.77
N LEU A 77 7.24 -7.66 8.63
CA LEU A 77 7.76 -8.10 7.34
C LEU A 77 7.08 -9.38 6.85
N ALA A 78 6.73 -10.29 7.77
CA ALA A 78 6.02 -11.50 7.40
C ALA A 78 4.62 -11.19 6.85
N ASP A 79 3.90 -10.25 7.48
CA ASP A 79 2.59 -9.82 7.02
C ASP A 79 2.68 -9.15 5.65
N LEU A 80 3.66 -8.28 5.47
CA LEU A 80 3.89 -7.62 4.19
C LEU A 80 4.23 -8.63 3.10
N ARG A 81 5.11 -9.58 3.41
CA ARG A 81 5.52 -10.61 2.45
C ARG A 81 4.35 -11.49 2.04
N ALA A 82 3.52 -11.89 3.00
CA ALA A 82 2.34 -12.70 2.74
C ALA A 82 1.35 -11.94 1.84
N PHE A 83 1.15 -10.67 2.11
CA PHE A 83 0.22 -9.84 1.36
C PHE A 83 0.69 -9.59 -0.07
N VAL A 84 1.96 -9.25 -0.24
CA VAL A 84 2.57 -9.06 -1.57
C VAL A 84 2.49 -10.38 -2.35
N GLY A 85 2.78 -11.50 -1.71
CA GLY A 85 2.68 -12.81 -2.34
C GLY A 85 1.27 -13.13 -2.80
N GLU A 86 0.27 -12.78 -2.01
CA GLU A 86 -1.13 -12.98 -2.36
C GLU A 86 -1.54 -12.13 -3.57
N ILE A 87 -1.13 -10.88 -3.62
CA ILE A 87 -1.37 -10.01 -4.77
C ILE A 87 -0.72 -10.61 -6.02
N ARG A 88 0.54 -11.04 -5.91
CA ARG A 88 1.28 -11.60 -7.05
C ARG A 88 0.69 -12.92 -7.54
N HIS A 89 0.10 -13.70 -6.65
CA HIS A 89 -0.59 -14.92 -7.03
C HIS A 89 -1.80 -14.63 -7.93
N LYS A 90 -2.51 -13.55 -7.64
CA LYS A 90 -3.71 -13.15 -8.40
C LYS A 90 -3.36 -12.37 -9.66
N ASN A 91 -2.29 -11.57 -9.61
CA ASN A 91 -1.86 -10.75 -10.72
C ASN A 91 -0.35 -10.53 -10.64
N ALA A 92 0.40 -11.23 -11.48
CA ALA A 92 1.86 -11.21 -11.46
C ALA A 92 2.47 -9.86 -11.89
N GLU A 93 1.71 -9.01 -12.56
CA GLU A 93 2.25 -7.80 -13.17
C GLU A 93 1.73 -6.49 -12.59
N ILE A 94 0.78 -6.54 -11.68
CA ILE A 94 0.19 -5.32 -11.15
C ILE A 94 1.23 -4.47 -10.40
N PRO A 95 1.28 -3.14 -10.63
CA PRO A 95 2.21 -2.29 -9.89
C PRO A 95 1.89 -2.29 -8.38
N ILE A 96 2.93 -2.48 -7.58
CA ILE A 96 2.84 -2.41 -6.13
C ILE A 96 3.87 -1.40 -5.65
N PHE A 97 3.43 -0.40 -4.92
CA PHE A 97 4.29 0.61 -4.32
C PHE A 97 4.22 0.51 -2.82
N LEU A 98 5.36 0.72 -2.17
CA LEU A 98 5.40 0.79 -0.72
C LEU A 98 5.51 2.26 -0.31
N HIS A 99 4.70 2.67 0.66
CA HIS A 99 4.67 4.04 1.17
C HIS A 99 5.18 4.06 2.60
N GLY A 100 6.14 4.92 2.88
CA GLY A 100 6.73 5.03 4.20
C GLY A 100 7.84 6.07 4.26
N GLU A 101 8.53 6.12 5.38
CA GLU A 101 9.65 7.03 5.56
C GLU A 101 10.87 6.56 4.78
N THR A 102 11.74 7.48 4.40
CA THR A 102 12.95 7.19 3.63
C THR A 102 13.81 6.13 4.30
N ARG A 103 13.99 6.21 5.61
CA ARG A 103 14.79 5.25 6.37
C ARG A 103 14.17 3.85 6.40
N THR A 104 12.85 3.76 6.30
CA THR A 104 12.15 2.47 6.31
C THR A 104 12.55 1.61 5.12
N SER A 105 12.76 2.22 3.96
CA SER A 105 13.12 1.49 2.74
C SER A 105 14.43 0.71 2.88
N ARG A 106 15.33 1.14 3.76
CA ARG A 106 16.62 0.48 3.99
C ARG A 106 16.48 -0.83 4.75
N HIS A 107 15.35 -1.04 5.42
CA HIS A 107 15.10 -2.23 6.24
C HIS A 107 14.23 -3.26 5.53
N ILE A 108 13.83 -2.98 4.30
CA ILE A 108 13.00 -3.91 3.53
C ILE A 108 13.91 -4.94 2.83
N PRO A 109 13.70 -6.25 3.05
CA PRO A 109 14.51 -7.29 2.40
C PRO A 109 14.38 -7.29 0.88
N ASN A 110 15.42 -7.73 0.22
CA ASN A 110 15.46 -7.75 -1.25
C ASN A 110 14.39 -8.62 -1.88
N ASP A 111 13.96 -9.69 -1.22
CA ASP A 111 12.91 -10.56 -1.74
C ASP A 111 11.56 -9.83 -1.85
N ILE A 112 11.31 -8.89 -0.93
CA ILE A 112 10.12 -8.03 -1.01
C ILE A 112 10.35 -6.92 -2.04
N LEU A 113 11.51 -6.26 -2.00
CA LEU A 113 11.81 -5.17 -2.92
C LEU A 113 11.70 -5.57 -4.38
N ARG A 114 12.05 -6.80 -4.73
CA ARG A 114 11.95 -7.31 -6.10
C ARG A 114 10.52 -7.36 -6.60
N GLU A 115 9.55 -7.47 -5.72
CA GLU A 115 8.13 -7.54 -6.09
C GLU A 115 7.49 -6.15 -6.19
N LEU A 116 8.22 -5.11 -5.80
CA LEU A 116 7.71 -3.75 -5.79
C LEU A 116 8.12 -3.00 -7.05
N HIS A 117 7.26 -2.09 -7.50
CA HIS A 117 7.56 -1.18 -8.60
C HIS A 117 8.27 0.08 -8.11
N GLY A 118 8.14 0.41 -6.84
CA GLY A 118 8.79 1.57 -6.27
C GLY A 118 8.43 1.81 -4.83
N PHE A 119 9.07 2.82 -4.26
CA PHE A 119 8.85 3.25 -2.90
C PHE A 119 8.44 4.73 -2.93
N ILE A 120 7.32 5.05 -2.30
CA ILE A 120 6.84 6.43 -2.19
C ILE A 120 7.24 6.93 -0.81
N HIS A 121 8.13 7.91 -0.77
CA HIS A 121 8.61 8.44 0.50
C HIS A 121 7.66 9.49 1.06
N MET A 122 7.39 9.39 2.36
CA MET A 122 6.63 10.40 3.07
C MET A 122 7.46 11.68 3.18
N PHE A 123 6.77 12.81 3.24
CA PHE A 123 7.41 14.06 3.61
C PHE A 123 7.90 13.99 5.05
N GLU A 124 9.11 14.42 5.23
CA GLU A 124 9.70 14.58 6.54
C GLU A 124 9.61 16.02 6.99
#